data_604d9c8e26c6219acf35cacf50ba1229
#
_entry.id   604d9c8e26c6219acf35cacf50ba1229
#
_cell.length_a   1.000
_cell.length_b   1.000
_cell.length_c   1.000
_cell.angle_alpha   90.00
_cell.angle_beta   90.00
_cell.angle_gamma   90.00
#
_symmetry.space_group_name_H-M   'P 1'
#
loop_
_entity.id
_entity.type
_entity.pdbx_description
1 polymer ?
#
loop_
_entity_poly.entity_id
_entity_poly.type
_entity_poly.pdbx_seq_one_letter_code
_entity_poly.pdbx_strand_id
1 'polypeptide(L)'
;LNRKYLMIGGLVVQGTTSAALVALIISDKLEYWHLALGSFFIGAVMASEFPVRRTMIGEVVSRMNVGRAVSLEQTTNSLFRIIGPFVGGVFLATIGAQGGFLLGVVLYSIGVLIAISMKYNRPTSTEALAGPKIQITEGIQYIRKSQVMIGTLGVTLVLNVFGFSYLSQQPVVAKQVLQVSDVLIGILQSVEGAGAFFGAALIAIFAKPRHYTRIYMWGSLLFMVAIVLFSQSTTYWITLIILFFGGAGMSGFATMQSAIMIYVSSPQMRGRVLGSVAVFIGIGPFGQLGIGLLASILNPATAVLITAGTGIICMFIAFVIYPAMNKPAALEQDAANG
;
A
#
# COMPACT_ATOMS: atom_id res chain seq x y z
N LEU A 1 -17.20 -16.64 9.08
CA LEU A 1 -17.58 -15.40 9.73
C LEU A 1 -18.24 -14.46 8.73
N ASN A 2 -19.22 -13.67 9.16
CA ASN A 2 -19.85 -12.65 8.30
C ASN A 2 -18.87 -11.49 8.14
N ARG A 3 -18.51 -11.15 6.89
CA ARG A 3 -17.51 -10.13 6.56
C ARG A 3 -17.87 -8.74 7.09
N LYS A 4 -19.16 -8.42 7.19
CA LYS A 4 -19.65 -7.19 7.82
C LYS A 4 -19.20 -7.09 9.28
N TYR A 5 -19.35 -8.16 10.06
CA TYR A 5 -18.94 -8.17 11.48
C TYR A 5 -17.41 -8.14 11.63
N LEU A 6 -16.66 -8.76 10.71
CA LEU A 6 -15.20 -8.63 10.69
C LEU A 6 -14.75 -7.19 10.46
N MET A 7 -15.39 -6.49 9.51
CA MET A 7 -15.11 -5.07 9.25
C MET A 7 -15.48 -4.18 10.44
N ILE A 8 -16.66 -4.39 11.06
CA ILE A 8 -17.07 -3.64 12.25
C ILE A 8 -16.08 -3.91 13.40
N GLY A 9 -15.72 -5.17 13.64
CA GLY A 9 -14.75 -5.54 14.68
C GLY A 9 -13.38 -4.86 14.46
N GLY A 10 -12.91 -4.80 13.23
CA GLY A 10 -11.68 -4.08 12.86
C GLY A 10 -11.75 -2.60 13.21
N LEU A 11 -12.82 -1.91 12.78
CA LEU A 11 -13.05 -0.49 13.08
C LEU A 11 -13.15 -0.21 14.59
N VAL A 12 -13.79 -1.10 15.35
CA VAL A 12 -13.88 -1.00 16.82
C VAL A 12 -12.50 -1.14 17.45
N VAL A 13 -11.68 -2.11 17.02
CA VAL A 13 -10.31 -2.29 17.53
C VAL A 13 -9.47 -1.05 17.24
N GLN A 14 -9.53 -0.51 16.03
CA GLN A 14 -8.77 0.70 15.63
C GLN A 14 -9.22 1.93 16.45
N GLY A 15 -10.55 2.11 16.63
CA GLY A 15 -11.11 3.20 17.43
C GLY A 15 -10.75 3.11 18.91
N THR A 16 -10.87 1.93 19.53
CA THR A 16 -10.49 1.72 20.93
C THR A 16 -8.98 1.87 21.15
N THR A 17 -8.16 1.38 20.25
CA THR A 17 -6.70 1.58 20.28
C THR A 17 -6.35 3.07 20.22
N SER A 18 -6.96 3.82 19.30
CA SER A 18 -6.77 5.28 19.20
C SER A 18 -7.22 6.00 20.48
N ALA A 19 -8.37 5.62 21.05
CA ALA A 19 -8.87 6.21 22.28
C ALA A 19 -7.96 5.92 23.49
N ALA A 20 -7.41 4.70 23.58
CA ALA A 20 -6.45 4.33 24.62
C ALA A 20 -5.17 5.18 24.52
N LEU A 21 -4.64 5.39 23.31
CA LEU A 21 -3.47 6.25 23.11
C LEU A 21 -3.76 7.71 23.47
N VAL A 22 -4.94 8.26 23.13
CA VAL A 22 -5.37 9.59 23.58
C VAL A 22 -5.39 9.67 25.11
N ALA A 23 -5.98 8.70 25.78
CA ALA A 23 -6.05 8.68 27.25
C ALA A 23 -4.66 8.63 27.90
N LEU A 24 -3.72 7.86 27.32
CA LEU A 24 -2.33 7.77 27.79
C LEU A 24 -1.58 9.10 27.58
N ILE A 25 -1.79 9.79 26.45
CA ILE A 25 -1.19 11.10 26.20
C ILE A 25 -1.71 12.14 27.19
N ILE A 26 -3.03 12.23 27.38
CA ILE A 26 -3.64 13.20 28.31
C ILE A 26 -3.23 12.95 29.75
N SER A 27 -3.03 11.69 30.15
CA SER A 27 -2.58 11.34 31.51
C SER A 27 -1.06 11.43 31.70
N ASP A 28 -0.33 11.85 30.69
CA ASP A 28 1.15 11.97 30.67
C ASP A 28 1.88 10.62 31.00
N LYS A 29 1.22 9.50 30.63
CA LYS A 29 1.71 8.13 30.87
C LYS A 29 2.10 7.41 29.57
N LEU A 30 2.21 8.15 28.46
CA LEU A 30 2.56 7.55 27.17
C LEU A 30 4.04 7.14 27.16
N GLU A 31 4.29 5.85 26.88
CA GLU A 31 5.63 5.31 26.63
C GLU A 31 5.74 4.76 25.19
N TYR A 32 6.96 4.61 24.68
CA TYR A 32 7.21 4.15 23.29
C TYR A 32 6.58 2.78 22.99
N TRP A 33 6.53 1.88 23.96
CA TRP A 33 5.94 0.55 23.75
C TRP A 33 4.41 0.58 23.60
N HIS A 34 3.72 1.60 24.16
CA HIS A 34 2.29 1.80 23.93
C HIS A 34 2.03 2.13 22.47
N LEU A 35 2.88 2.99 21.85
CA LEU A 35 2.79 3.30 20.43
C LEU A 35 3.09 2.08 19.56
N ALA A 36 4.08 1.27 19.94
CA ALA A 36 4.41 0.03 19.25
C ALA A 36 3.24 -0.97 19.27
N LEU A 37 2.62 -1.19 20.42
CA LEU A 37 1.44 -2.04 20.56
C LEU A 37 0.25 -1.48 19.79
N GLY A 38 -0.02 -0.18 19.87
CA GLY A 38 -1.08 0.48 19.12
C GLY A 38 -0.89 0.29 17.60
N SER A 39 0.32 0.51 17.12
CA SER A 39 0.67 0.30 15.71
C SER A 39 0.52 -1.16 15.28
N PHE A 40 0.88 -2.11 16.15
CA PHE A 40 0.69 -3.53 15.89
C PHE A 40 -0.80 -3.89 15.71
N PHE A 41 -1.67 -3.45 16.64
CA PHE A 41 -3.11 -3.72 16.53
C PHE A 41 -3.73 -3.08 15.28
N ILE A 42 -3.42 -1.81 15.02
CA ILE A 42 -3.92 -1.10 13.84
C ILE A 42 -3.43 -1.80 12.56
N GLY A 43 -2.14 -2.16 12.50
CA GLY A 43 -1.56 -2.85 11.35
C GLY A 43 -2.14 -4.25 11.11
N ALA A 44 -2.36 -5.04 12.17
CA ALA A 44 -2.98 -6.35 12.07
C ALA A 44 -4.42 -6.28 11.53
N VAL A 45 -5.19 -5.28 11.96
CA VAL A 45 -6.53 -5.02 11.44
C VAL A 45 -6.47 -4.61 9.97
N MET A 46 -5.59 -3.66 9.60
CA MET A 46 -5.43 -3.23 8.21
C MET A 46 -5.09 -4.40 7.27
N ALA A 47 -4.24 -5.32 7.68
CA ALA A 47 -3.88 -6.48 6.89
C ALA A 47 -5.09 -7.39 6.60
N SER A 48 -6.04 -7.48 7.53
CA SER A 48 -7.27 -8.26 7.36
C SER A 48 -8.39 -7.51 6.63
N GLU A 49 -8.45 -6.19 6.76
CA GLU A 49 -9.48 -5.36 6.13
C GLU A 49 -9.41 -5.35 4.61
N PHE A 50 -8.20 -5.27 4.05
CA PHE A 50 -8.01 -5.18 2.61
C PHE A 50 -8.66 -6.35 1.83
N PRO A 51 -8.39 -7.63 2.14
CA PRO A 51 -9.03 -8.75 1.45
C PRO A 51 -10.53 -8.84 1.74
N VAL A 52 -10.97 -8.51 2.95
CA VAL A 52 -12.39 -8.52 3.34
C VAL A 52 -13.17 -7.51 2.50
N ARG A 53 -12.71 -6.26 2.44
CA ARG A 53 -13.35 -5.17 1.69
C ARG A 53 -13.38 -5.47 0.18
N ARG A 54 -12.28 -5.95 -0.41
CA ARG A 54 -12.21 -6.33 -1.81
C ARG A 54 -13.18 -7.47 -2.17
N THR A 55 -13.32 -8.42 -1.28
CA THR A 55 -14.25 -9.53 -1.49
C THR A 55 -15.71 -9.03 -1.40
N MET A 56 -16.03 -8.18 -0.41
CA MET A 56 -17.37 -7.60 -0.28
C MET A 56 -17.76 -6.79 -1.51
N ILE A 57 -16.85 -5.98 -2.08
CA ILE A 57 -17.09 -5.27 -3.34
C ILE A 57 -17.45 -6.25 -4.46
N GLY A 58 -16.67 -7.33 -4.60
CA GLY A 58 -16.91 -8.35 -5.62
C GLY A 58 -18.23 -9.13 -5.46
N GLU A 59 -18.78 -9.18 -4.23
CA GLU A 59 -20.05 -9.86 -3.93
C GLU A 59 -21.29 -8.96 -4.09
N VAL A 60 -21.15 -7.67 -3.80
CA VAL A 60 -22.27 -6.70 -3.85
C VAL A 60 -22.49 -6.16 -5.25
N VAL A 61 -21.44 -6.10 -6.07
CA VAL A 61 -21.47 -5.48 -7.39
C VAL A 61 -21.50 -6.56 -8.48
N SER A 62 -22.31 -6.34 -9.53
CA SER A 62 -22.33 -7.24 -10.70
C SER A 62 -20.95 -7.35 -11.35
N ARG A 63 -20.64 -8.50 -11.96
CA ARG A 63 -19.33 -8.75 -12.62
C ARG A 63 -18.93 -7.65 -13.59
N MET A 64 -19.88 -7.07 -14.32
CA MET A 64 -19.63 -5.96 -15.26
C MET A 64 -19.20 -4.67 -14.57
N ASN A 65 -19.61 -4.43 -13.34
CA ASN A 65 -19.36 -3.21 -12.59
C ASN A 65 -18.22 -3.34 -11.55
N VAL A 66 -17.65 -4.53 -11.35
CA VAL A 66 -16.56 -4.74 -10.40
C VAL A 66 -15.37 -3.80 -10.68
N GLY A 67 -14.99 -3.65 -11.95
CA GLY A 67 -13.91 -2.74 -12.34
C GLY A 67 -14.18 -1.29 -11.93
N ARG A 68 -15.42 -0.80 -12.12
CA ARG A 68 -15.83 0.55 -11.72
C ARG A 68 -15.82 0.71 -10.20
N ALA A 69 -16.30 -0.28 -9.45
CA ALA A 69 -16.32 -0.24 -8.00
C ALA A 69 -14.92 -0.24 -7.39
N VAL A 70 -14.01 -1.08 -7.93
CA VAL A 70 -12.59 -1.09 -7.52
C VAL A 70 -11.90 0.22 -7.90
N SER A 71 -12.19 0.79 -9.07
CA SER A 71 -11.64 2.10 -9.47
C SER A 71 -12.13 3.21 -8.55
N LEU A 72 -13.39 3.20 -8.14
CA LEU A 72 -13.95 4.17 -7.19
C LEU A 72 -13.27 4.06 -5.82
N GLU A 73 -13.09 2.83 -5.32
CA GLU A 73 -12.34 2.58 -4.08
C GLU A 73 -10.92 3.14 -4.17
N GLN A 74 -10.24 2.89 -5.28
CA GLN A 74 -8.87 3.35 -5.46
C GLN A 74 -8.77 4.88 -5.59
N THR A 75 -9.73 5.51 -6.28
CA THR A 75 -9.84 6.97 -6.37
C THR A 75 -10.06 7.58 -4.98
N THR A 76 -10.95 6.98 -4.18
CA THR A 76 -11.19 7.40 -2.79
C THR A 76 -9.94 7.29 -1.93
N ASN A 77 -9.22 6.15 -2.01
CA ASN A 77 -7.96 5.97 -1.31
C ASN A 77 -6.92 7.02 -1.71
N SER A 78 -6.80 7.32 -3.01
CA SER A 78 -5.86 8.33 -3.51
C SER A 78 -6.22 9.72 -3.03
N LEU A 79 -7.51 10.07 -2.98
CA LEU A 79 -7.99 11.34 -2.44
C LEU A 79 -7.62 11.51 -0.97
N PHE A 80 -7.83 10.47 -0.15
CA PHE A 80 -7.45 10.51 1.26
C PHE A 80 -5.93 10.50 1.48
N ARG A 81 -5.16 9.96 0.55
CA ARG A 81 -3.70 10.12 0.55
C ARG A 81 -3.23 11.55 0.32
N ILE A 82 -4.03 12.37 -0.38
CA ILE A 82 -3.76 13.81 -0.55
C ILE A 82 -4.16 14.57 0.71
N ILE A 83 -5.38 14.38 1.17
CA ILE A 83 -5.98 15.17 2.26
C ILE A 83 -5.45 14.72 3.63
N GLY A 84 -5.27 13.42 3.85
CA GLY A 84 -4.93 12.83 5.14
C GLY A 84 -3.67 13.41 5.77
N PRO A 85 -2.51 13.36 5.10
CA PRO A 85 -1.27 13.88 5.64
C PRO A 85 -1.29 15.40 5.89
N PHE A 86 -1.97 16.16 5.02
CA PHE A 86 -2.15 17.60 5.22
C PHE A 86 -2.96 17.89 6.50
N VAL A 87 -4.12 17.25 6.65
CA VAL A 87 -4.95 17.36 7.84
C VAL A 87 -4.19 16.88 9.09
N GLY A 88 -3.50 15.74 8.99
CA GLY A 88 -2.67 15.21 10.08
C GLY A 88 -1.56 16.19 10.51
N GLY A 89 -0.88 16.82 9.56
CA GLY A 89 0.13 17.83 9.82
C GLY A 89 -0.43 19.08 10.53
N VAL A 90 -1.62 19.54 10.13
CA VAL A 90 -2.31 20.68 10.80
C VAL A 90 -2.72 20.30 12.23
N PHE A 91 -3.31 19.10 12.44
CA PHE A 91 -3.69 18.66 13.78
C PHE A 91 -2.48 18.48 14.69
N LEU A 92 -1.37 17.95 14.17
CA LEU A 92 -0.13 17.83 14.92
C LEU A 92 0.42 19.18 15.32
N ALA A 93 0.39 20.17 14.44
CA ALA A 93 0.90 21.53 14.72
C ALA A 93 0.02 22.33 15.68
N THR A 94 -1.31 22.10 15.70
CA THR A 94 -2.27 22.91 16.47
C THR A 94 -2.68 22.28 17.80
N ILE A 95 -2.86 20.96 17.84
CA ILE A 95 -3.39 20.21 18.99
C ILE A 95 -2.33 19.28 19.58
N GLY A 96 -1.24 19.04 18.85
CA GLY A 96 -0.23 18.07 19.22
C GLY A 96 -0.60 16.62 18.82
N ALA A 97 0.20 15.64 19.29
CA ALA A 97 0.02 14.24 18.93
C ALA A 97 -1.36 13.66 19.28
N GLN A 98 -1.97 14.13 20.35
CA GLN A 98 -3.31 13.75 20.78
C GLN A 98 -4.39 14.08 19.72
N GLY A 99 -4.20 15.18 18.97
CA GLY A 99 -5.15 15.62 17.96
C GLY A 99 -5.31 14.61 16.82
N GLY A 100 -4.21 14.02 16.35
CA GLY A 100 -4.23 12.99 15.32
C GLY A 100 -4.97 11.71 15.76
N PHE A 101 -4.71 11.24 16.98
CA PHE A 101 -5.42 10.06 17.52
C PHE A 101 -6.90 10.35 17.83
N LEU A 102 -7.23 11.57 18.29
CA LEU A 102 -8.62 11.98 18.52
C LEU A 102 -9.41 12.01 17.22
N LEU A 103 -8.83 12.53 16.14
CA LEU A 103 -9.41 12.46 14.80
C LEU A 103 -9.67 11.01 14.39
N GLY A 104 -8.72 10.10 14.67
CA GLY A 104 -8.88 8.67 14.47
C GLY A 104 -10.09 8.10 15.20
N VAL A 105 -10.27 8.41 16.49
CA VAL A 105 -11.44 7.98 17.30
C VAL A 105 -12.74 8.42 16.61
N VAL A 106 -12.84 9.67 16.19
CA VAL A 106 -14.05 10.20 15.54
C VAL A 106 -14.31 9.48 14.23
N LEU A 107 -13.31 9.35 13.35
CA LEU A 107 -13.47 8.74 12.04
C LEU A 107 -13.83 7.24 12.14
N TYR A 108 -13.17 6.49 13.03
CA TYR A 108 -13.50 5.07 13.25
C TYR A 108 -14.90 4.91 13.83
N SER A 109 -15.33 5.78 14.75
CA SER A 109 -16.70 5.77 15.31
C SER A 109 -17.74 6.00 14.20
N ILE A 110 -17.53 6.99 13.34
CA ILE A 110 -18.38 7.24 12.17
C ILE A 110 -18.38 6.00 11.25
N GLY A 111 -17.21 5.41 11.00
CA GLY A 111 -17.06 4.19 10.20
C GLY A 111 -17.89 3.02 10.77
N VAL A 112 -17.88 2.81 12.08
CA VAL A 112 -18.70 1.79 12.76
C VAL A 112 -20.19 2.04 12.52
N LEU A 113 -20.66 3.28 12.72
CA LEU A 113 -22.08 3.64 12.53
C LEU A 113 -22.53 3.39 11.08
N ILE A 114 -21.71 3.78 10.11
CA ILE A 114 -21.96 3.51 8.69
C ILE A 114 -21.98 2.00 8.41
N ALA A 115 -21.01 1.25 8.94
CA ALA A 115 -20.94 -0.19 8.73
C ALA A 115 -22.10 -0.95 9.34
N ILE A 116 -22.63 -0.51 10.50
CA ILE A 116 -23.83 -1.07 11.11
C ILE A 116 -25.05 -0.82 10.22
N SER A 117 -25.20 0.37 9.66
CA SER A 117 -26.35 0.75 8.82
C SER A 117 -26.33 0.05 7.44
N MET A 118 -25.18 -0.46 7.01
CA MET A 118 -25.02 -1.10 5.70
C MET A 118 -25.82 -2.40 5.61
N LYS A 119 -26.72 -2.49 4.63
CA LYS A 119 -27.43 -3.74 4.30
C LYS A 119 -26.51 -4.64 3.47
N TYR A 120 -25.97 -5.68 4.09
CA TYR A 120 -25.13 -6.67 3.43
C TYR A 120 -25.71 -8.07 3.61
N ASN A 121 -26.21 -8.63 2.53
CA ASN A 121 -26.68 -10.02 2.48
C ASN A 121 -25.56 -10.87 1.90
N ARG A 122 -25.06 -11.80 2.70
CA ARG A 122 -24.01 -12.73 2.28
C ARG A 122 -24.57 -13.63 1.16
N PRO A 123 -23.91 -13.72 -0.02
CA PRO A 123 -24.23 -14.75 -0.99
C PRO A 123 -23.95 -16.12 -0.36
N THR A 124 -24.91 -17.04 -0.48
CA THR A 124 -24.79 -18.44 -0.04
C THR A 124 -23.88 -19.20 -1.00
N SER A 125 -22.57 -19.00 -0.93
CA SER A 125 -21.61 -19.85 -1.64
C SER A 125 -21.17 -20.99 -0.73
N THR A 126 -21.53 -22.21 -1.14
CA THR A 126 -21.26 -23.48 -0.43
C THR A 126 -19.86 -24.03 -0.71
N GLU A 127 -18.91 -23.23 -1.10
CA GLU A 127 -17.53 -23.69 -1.22
C GLU A 127 -16.91 -23.80 0.18
N ALA A 128 -16.69 -25.04 0.61
CA ALA A 128 -15.95 -25.36 1.81
C ALA A 128 -14.57 -24.68 1.75
N LEU A 129 -14.37 -23.72 2.65
CA LEU A 129 -13.13 -22.96 2.73
C LEU A 129 -12.01 -23.92 3.16
N ALA A 130 -11.17 -24.33 2.23
CA ALA A 130 -9.86 -24.88 2.56
C ALA A 130 -9.16 -23.89 3.49
N GLY A 131 -8.45 -24.39 4.50
CA GLY A 131 -7.80 -23.54 5.50
C GLY A 131 -6.86 -22.50 4.86
N PRO A 132 -6.60 -21.35 5.50
CA PRO A 132 -5.83 -20.26 4.91
C PRO A 132 -4.44 -20.67 4.39
N LYS A 133 -3.78 -21.60 5.09
CA LYS A 133 -2.47 -22.15 4.67
C LYS A 133 -2.55 -22.89 3.33
N ILE A 134 -3.58 -23.69 3.12
CA ILE A 134 -3.77 -24.45 1.86
C ILE A 134 -4.01 -23.48 0.71
N GLN A 135 -4.84 -22.46 0.90
CA GLN A 135 -5.14 -21.47 -0.13
C GLN A 135 -3.91 -20.66 -0.56
N ILE A 136 -3.04 -20.27 0.39
CA ILE A 136 -1.78 -19.54 0.10
C ILE A 136 -0.82 -20.47 -0.65
N THR A 137 -0.65 -21.71 -0.19
CA THR A 137 0.26 -22.68 -0.83
C THR A 137 -0.15 -22.97 -2.27
N GLU A 138 -1.44 -23.18 -2.53
CA GLU A 138 -1.97 -23.39 -3.88
C GLU A 138 -1.82 -22.14 -4.75
N GLY A 139 -2.01 -20.94 -4.18
CA GLY A 139 -1.75 -19.68 -4.85
C GLY A 139 -0.29 -19.55 -5.29
N ILE A 140 0.66 -19.83 -4.39
CA ILE A 140 2.09 -19.80 -4.71
C ILE A 140 2.47 -20.85 -5.75
N GLN A 141 1.95 -22.06 -5.64
CA GLN A 141 2.19 -23.12 -6.63
C GLN A 141 1.66 -22.76 -8.01
N TYR A 142 0.48 -22.11 -8.06
CA TYR A 142 -0.08 -21.62 -9.31
C TYR A 142 0.79 -20.51 -9.93
N ILE A 143 1.23 -19.55 -9.12
CA ILE A 143 2.09 -18.43 -9.53
C ILE A 143 3.41 -18.96 -10.11
N ARG A 144 3.99 -20.02 -9.53
CA ARG A 144 5.25 -20.62 -10.00
C ARG A 144 5.21 -21.14 -11.45
N LYS A 145 4.03 -21.30 -12.02
CA LYS A 145 3.87 -21.75 -13.42
C LYS A 145 3.96 -20.62 -14.43
N SER A 146 3.92 -19.36 -13.99
CA SER A 146 3.94 -18.16 -14.85
C SER A 146 5.11 -17.25 -14.50
N GLN A 147 5.99 -17.01 -15.48
CA GLN A 147 7.14 -16.09 -15.29
C GLN A 147 6.69 -14.67 -15.00
N VAL A 148 5.60 -14.21 -15.61
CA VAL A 148 5.05 -12.86 -15.36
C VAL A 148 4.55 -12.76 -13.91
N MET A 149 3.85 -13.78 -13.38
CA MET A 149 3.37 -13.74 -12.00
C MET A 149 4.53 -13.79 -11.00
N ILE A 150 5.54 -14.65 -11.22
CA ILE A 150 6.72 -14.72 -10.33
C ILE A 150 7.46 -13.37 -10.36
N GLY A 151 7.73 -12.82 -11.55
CA GLY A 151 8.39 -11.54 -11.69
C GLY A 151 7.60 -10.41 -11.00
N THR A 152 6.26 -10.41 -11.11
CA THR A 152 5.40 -9.46 -10.41
C THR A 152 5.52 -9.60 -8.89
N LEU A 153 5.56 -10.82 -8.34
CA LEU A 153 5.82 -11.04 -6.91
C LEU A 153 7.23 -10.63 -6.50
N GLY A 154 8.23 -10.90 -7.32
CA GLY A 154 9.61 -10.49 -7.06
C GLY A 154 9.75 -8.97 -6.94
N VAL A 155 9.21 -8.23 -7.90
CA VAL A 155 9.19 -6.75 -7.84
C VAL A 155 8.33 -6.25 -6.67
N THR A 156 7.21 -6.93 -6.36
CA THR A 156 6.40 -6.62 -5.18
C THR A 156 7.22 -6.73 -3.90
N LEU A 157 7.98 -7.81 -3.74
CA LEU A 157 8.86 -8.00 -2.59
C LEU A 157 9.90 -6.88 -2.50
N VAL A 158 10.60 -6.60 -3.60
CA VAL A 158 11.62 -5.56 -3.67
C VAL A 158 11.06 -4.21 -3.26
N LEU A 159 9.91 -3.80 -3.79
CA LEU A 159 9.33 -2.52 -3.45
C LEU A 159 8.83 -2.46 -1.99
N ASN A 160 8.28 -3.54 -1.45
CA ASN A 160 7.84 -3.53 -0.06
C ASN A 160 9.00 -3.52 0.93
N VAL A 161 10.11 -4.19 0.62
CA VAL A 161 11.29 -4.21 1.50
C VAL A 161 12.15 -2.95 1.33
N PHE A 162 12.42 -2.54 0.10
CA PHE A 162 13.39 -1.47 -0.21
C PHE A 162 12.75 -0.15 -0.61
N GLY A 163 11.56 -0.17 -1.25
CA GLY A 163 10.87 1.03 -1.70
C GLY A 163 10.07 1.67 -0.57
N PHE A 164 9.00 1.01 -0.12
CA PHE A 164 8.08 1.58 0.88
C PHE A 164 8.69 1.76 2.28
N SER A 165 9.83 1.16 2.56
CA SER A 165 10.56 1.38 3.82
C SER A 165 10.95 2.85 4.05
N TYR A 166 11.18 3.62 2.97
CA TYR A 166 11.54 5.05 3.06
C TYR A 166 10.45 5.90 3.75
N LEU A 167 9.19 5.48 3.71
CA LEU A 167 8.08 6.22 4.32
C LEU A 167 8.29 6.45 5.82
N SER A 168 8.97 5.54 6.53
CA SER A 168 9.32 5.73 7.94
C SER A 168 10.39 6.79 8.15
N GLN A 169 11.27 7.00 7.16
CA GLN A 169 12.36 7.97 7.22
C GLN A 169 12.02 9.31 6.55
N GLN A 170 10.98 9.37 5.74
CA GLN A 170 10.58 10.59 5.01
C GLN A 170 10.39 11.81 5.93
N PRO A 171 9.65 11.74 7.06
CA PRO A 171 9.52 12.88 7.97
C PRO A 171 10.85 13.24 8.64
N VAL A 172 11.70 12.22 8.94
CA VAL A 172 12.98 12.44 9.61
C VAL A 172 13.95 13.17 8.67
N VAL A 173 14.07 12.73 7.41
CA VAL A 173 14.88 13.39 6.38
C VAL A 173 14.36 14.82 6.13
N ALA A 174 13.03 15.00 6.01
CA ALA A 174 12.46 16.32 5.82
C ALA A 174 12.78 17.29 6.99
N LYS A 175 12.76 16.79 8.21
CA LYS A 175 13.06 17.59 9.41
C LYS A 175 14.56 17.87 9.57
N GLN A 176 15.44 16.92 9.28
CA GLN A 176 16.89 17.04 9.49
C GLN A 176 17.62 17.66 8.31
N VAL A 177 17.24 17.36 7.07
CA VAL A 177 17.93 17.80 5.86
C VAL A 177 17.26 19.03 5.26
N LEU A 178 15.93 19.02 5.09
CA LEU A 178 15.21 20.15 4.51
C LEU A 178 14.87 21.23 5.57
N GLN A 179 14.97 20.91 6.86
CA GLN A 179 14.70 21.81 8.01
C GLN A 179 13.33 22.47 7.95
N VAL A 180 12.31 21.71 7.54
CA VAL A 180 10.94 22.20 7.36
C VAL A 180 10.03 21.87 8.54
N SER A 181 8.94 22.63 8.67
CA SER A 181 7.93 22.44 9.71
C SER A 181 7.07 21.18 9.45
N ASP A 182 6.38 20.70 10.48
CA ASP A 182 5.49 19.53 10.38
C ASP A 182 4.38 19.71 9.34
N VAL A 183 3.89 20.95 9.15
CA VAL A 183 2.92 21.27 8.08
C VAL A 183 3.52 21.06 6.70
N LEU A 184 4.76 21.49 6.48
CA LEU A 184 5.45 21.32 5.20
C LEU A 184 5.79 19.84 4.94
N ILE A 185 6.04 19.04 5.98
CA ILE A 185 6.15 17.57 5.88
C ILE A 185 4.82 16.97 5.40
N GLY A 186 3.70 17.41 5.97
CA GLY A 186 2.37 16.98 5.51
C GLY A 186 2.11 17.33 4.04
N ILE A 187 2.58 18.50 3.57
CA ILE A 187 2.49 18.91 2.16
C ILE A 187 3.35 18.01 1.27
N LEU A 188 4.57 17.62 1.68
CA LEU A 188 5.39 16.67 0.93
C LEU A 188 4.65 15.36 0.67
N GLN A 189 4.03 14.79 1.69
CA GLN A 189 3.25 13.55 1.59
C GLN A 189 1.98 13.73 0.73
N SER A 190 1.33 14.89 0.86
CA SER A 190 0.13 15.22 0.07
C SER A 190 0.46 15.37 -1.42
N VAL A 191 1.60 15.96 -1.77
CA VAL A 191 2.07 16.09 -3.16
C VAL A 191 2.42 14.73 -3.76
N GLU A 192 3.02 13.83 -2.98
CA GLU A 192 3.20 12.43 -3.41
C GLU A 192 1.85 11.75 -3.68
N GLY A 193 0.86 11.95 -2.78
CA GLY A 193 -0.51 11.49 -2.98
C GLY A 193 -1.16 12.06 -4.24
N ALA A 194 -0.95 13.35 -4.54
CA ALA A 194 -1.42 13.98 -5.78
C ALA A 194 -0.77 13.36 -7.02
N GLY A 195 0.55 13.12 -7.00
CA GLY A 195 1.24 12.39 -8.06
C GLY A 195 0.63 11.00 -8.28
N ALA A 196 0.34 10.27 -7.21
CA ALA A 196 -0.31 8.97 -7.29
C ALA A 196 -1.73 9.04 -7.88
N PHE A 197 -2.49 10.06 -7.54
CA PHE A 197 -3.83 10.29 -8.10
C PHE A 197 -3.75 10.55 -9.61
N PHE A 198 -2.91 11.48 -10.05
CA PHE A 198 -2.75 11.78 -11.48
C PHE A 198 -2.19 10.59 -12.26
N GLY A 199 -1.21 9.88 -11.71
CA GLY A 199 -0.68 8.66 -12.31
C GLY A 199 -1.75 7.58 -12.47
N ALA A 200 -2.58 7.33 -11.45
CA ALA A 200 -3.67 6.39 -11.51
C ALA A 200 -4.75 6.80 -12.53
N ALA A 201 -5.07 8.10 -12.61
CA ALA A 201 -6.02 8.62 -13.59
C ALA A 201 -5.53 8.41 -15.04
N LEU A 202 -4.25 8.71 -15.32
CA LEU A 202 -3.64 8.46 -16.62
C LEU A 202 -3.66 6.96 -16.98
N ILE A 203 -3.35 6.09 -16.01
CA ILE A 203 -3.42 4.66 -16.20
C ILE A 203 -4.84 4.21 -16.52
N ALA A 204 -5.85 4.71 -15.80
CA ALA A 204 -7.25 4.36 -16.03
C ALA A 204 -7.74 4.73 -17.44
N ILE A 205 -7.22 5.82 -18.01
CA ILE A 205 -7.61 6.30 -19.34
C ILE A 205 -6.84 5.54 -20.44
N PHE A 206 -5.53 5.33 -20.29
CA PHE A 206 -4.66 4.91 -21.37
C PHE A 206 -4.17 3.45 -21.28
N ALA A 207 -4.29 2.79 -20.10
CA ALA A 207 -3.76 1.45 -19.95
C ALA A 207 -4.60 0.41 -20.69
N LYS A 208 -3.91 -0.37 -21.53
CA LYS A 208 -4.45 -1.57 -22.18
C LYS A 208 -3.68 -2.79 -21.67
N PRO A 209 -4.24 -4.01 -21.67
CA PRO A 209 -3.58 -5.22 -21.16
C PRO A 209 -2.15 -5.42 -21.69
N ARG A 210 -1.89 -5.06 -22.94
CA ARG A 210 -0.55 -5.11 -23.56
C ARG A 210 0.50 -4.21 -22.88
N HIS A 211 0.06 -3.22 -22.09
CA HIS A 211 0.95 -2.26 -21.42
C HIS A 211 1.14 -2.55 -19.94
N TYR A 212 0.38 -3.48 -19.34
CA TYR A 212 0.34 -3.68 -17.88
C TYR A 212 1.71 -3.95 -17.29
N THR A 213 2.46 -4.89 -17.84
CA THR A 213 3.82 -5.23 -17.39
C THR A 213 4.78 -4.04 -17.53
N ARG A 214 4.73 -3.32 -18.66
CA ARG A 214 5.57 -2.13 -18.87
C ARG A 214 5.26 -1.00 -17.90
N ILE A 215 3.97 -0.69 -17.68
CA ILE A 215 3.55 0.34 -16.72
C ILE A 215 3.99 -0.05 -15.31
N TYR A 216 3.86 -1.34 -14.96
CA TYR A 216 4.30 -1.87 -13.69
C TYR A 216 5.80 -1.67 -13.48
N MET A 217 6.62 -2.07 -14.45
CA MET A 217 8.07 -2.00 -14.38
C MET A 217 8.59 -0.56 -14.35
N TRP A 218 8.18 0.25 -15.32
CA TRP A 218 8.62 1.64 -15.42
C TRP A 218 8.08 2.50 -14.27
N GLY A 219 6.84 2.26 -13.82
CA GLY A 219 6.27 2.90 -12.64
C GLY A 219 7.06 2.56 -11.37
N SER A 220 7.38 1.28 -11.18
CA SER A 220 8.21 0.84 -10.05
C SER A 220 9.61 1.46 -10.08
N LEU A 221 10.24 1.51 -11.25
CA LEU A 221 11.57 2.12 -11.41
C LEU A 221 11.52 3.63 -11.15
N LEU A 222 10.52 4.33 -11.71
CA LEU A 222 10.33 5.77 -11.48
C LEU A 222 10.17 6.08 -9.99
N PHE A 223 9.38 5.27 -9.27
CA PHE A 223 9.22 5.40 -7.83
C PHE A 223 10.55 5.23 -7.09
N MET A 224 11.31 4.18 -7.38
CA MET A 224 12.60 3.93 -6.73
C MET A 224 13.64 5.02 -7.03
N VAL A 225 13.70 5.49 -8.28
CA VAL A 225 14.58 6.61 -8.67
C VAL A 225 14.19 7.88 -7.94
N ALA A 226 12.88 8.17 -7.81
CA ALA A 226 12.40 9.32 -7.05
C ALA A 226 12.83 9.25 -5.57
N ILE A 227 12.82 8.05 -4.95
CA ILE A 227 13.30 7.88 -3.56
C ILE A 227 14.81 8.16 -3.46
N VAL A 228 15.62 7.69 -4.42
CA VAL A 228 17.05 7.99 -4.47
C VAL A 228 17.28 9.50 -4.61
N LEU A 229 16.58 10.16 -5.51
CA LEU A 229 16.68 11.61 -5.70
C LEU A 229 16.19 12.38 -4.47
N PHE A 230 15.12 11.92 -3.81
CA PHE A 230 14.63 12.48 -2.56
C PHE A 230 15.71 12.46 -1.46
N SER A 231 16.43 11.33 -1.33
CA SER A 231 17.49 11.18 -0.32
C SER A 231 18.65 12.16 -0.49
N GLN A 232 18.87 12.67 -1.71
CA GLN A 232 19.95 13.62 -2.05
C GLN A 232 19.46 15.07 -2.16
N SER A 233 18.15 15.29 -2.11
CA SER A 233 17.58 16.62 -2.27
C SER A 233 17.74 17.46 -0.98
N THR A 234 18.29 18.66 -1.13
CA THR A 234 18.42 19.64 -0.06
C THR A 234 17.47 20.83 -0.22
N THR A 235 16.71 20.87 -1.32
CA THR A 235 15.83 21.99 -1.65
C THR A 235 14.37 21.52 -1.63
N TYR A 236 13.55 22.13 -0.78
CA TYR A 236 12.15 21.76 -0.57
C TYR A 236 11.33 21.71 -1.88
N TRP A 237 11.42 22.73 -2.72
CA TRP A 237 10.65 22.81 -3.97
C TRP A 237 11.02 21.73 -4.98
N ILE A 238 12.29 21.39 -5.07
CA ILE A 238 12.77 20.29 -5.91
C ILE A 238 12.23 18.95 -5.36
N THR A 239 12.24 18.80 -4.04
CA THR A 239 11.71 17.61 -3.36
C THR A 239 10.23 17.39 -3.65
N LEU A 240 9.42 18.46 -3.70
CA LEU A 240 8.01 18.36 -4.09
C LEU A 240 7.85 17.78 -5.49
N ILE A 241 8.63 18.26 -6.45
CA ILE A 241 8.59 17.77 -7.84
C ILE A 241 9.00 16.29 -7.90
N ILE A 242 10.08 15.93 -7.22
CA ILE A 242 10.57 14.54 -7.15
C ILE A 242 9.49 13.63 -6.58
N LEU A 243 8.87 14.00 -5.46
CA LEU A 243 7.84 13.19 -4.80
C LEU A 243 6.54 13.11 -5.61
N PHE A 244 6.17 14.17 -6.36
CA PHE A 244 5.04 14.11 -7.28
C PHE A 244 5.25 13.01 -8.34
N PHE A 245 6.40 12.97 -9.00
CA PHE A 245 6.72 11.92 -9.97
C PHE A 245 6.91 10.56 -9.30
N GLY A 246 7.44 10.51 -8.07
CA GLY A 246 7.50 9.30 -7.26
C GLY A 246 6.11 8.72 -7.01
N GLY A 247 5.16 9.54 -6.61
CA GLY A 247 3.76 9.15 -6.43
C GLY A 247 3.13 8.63 -7.72
N ALA A 248 3.36 9.29 -8.86
CA ALA A 248 2.91 8.81 -10.17
C ALA A 248 3.48 7.43 -10.50
N GLY A 249 4.77 7.20 -10.24
CA GLY A 249 5.42 5.89 -10.39
C GLY A 249 4.81 4.83 -9.47
N MET A 250 4.58 5.18 -8.20
CA MET A 250 3.95 4.29 -7.22
C MET A 250 2.55 3.85 -7.64
N SER A 251 1.76 4.72 -8.29
CA SER A 251 0.44 4.34 -8.82
C SER A 251 0.54 3.27 -9.91
N GLY A 252 1.58 3.33 -10.76
CA GLY A 252 1.88 2.30 -11.76
C GLY A 252 2.11 0.93 -11.12
N PHE A 253 2.91 0.90 -10.06
CA PHE A 253 3.10 -0.32 -9.25
C PHE A 253 1.79 -0.81 -8.65
N ALA A 254 1.12 0.02 -7.83
CA ALA A 254 -0.03 -0.41 -7.02
C ALA A 254 -1.23 -0.85 -7.87
N THR A 255 -1.47 -0.18 -9.01
CA THR A 255 -2.59 -0.51 -9.90
C THR A 255 -2.29 -1.74 -10.73
N MET A 256 -1.11 -1.80 -11.35
CA MET A 256 -0.78 -2.87 -12.27
C MET A 256 -0.43 -4.18 -11.58
N GLN A 257 0.08 -4.17 -10.34
CA GLN A 257 0.30 -5.37 -9.54
C GLN A 257 -0.93 -6.27 -9.52
N SER A 258 -2.06 -5.72 -9.07
CA SER A 258 -3.31 -6.47 -9.00
C SER A 258 -3.90 -6.74 -10.39
N ALA A 259 -3.76 -5.80 -11.33
CA ALA A 259 -4.28 -5.95 -12.69
C ALA A 259 -3.59 -7.11 -13.43
N ILE A 260 -2.27 -7.23 -13.36
CA ILE A 260 -1.49 -8.32 -13.96
C ILE A 260 -1.92 -9.66 -13.33
N MET A 261 -1.97 -9.72 -11.99
CA MET A 261 -2.32 -10.95 -11.28
C MET A 261 -3.74 -11.43 -11.62
N ILE A 262 -4.70 -10.52 -11.73
CA ILE A 262 -6.09 -10.85 -12.11
C ILE A 262 -6.17 -11.25 -13.59
N TYR A 263 -5.42 -10.56 -14.45
CA TYR A 263 -5.48 -10.79 -15.90
C TYR A 263 -4.92 -12.15 -16.30
N VAL A 264 -3.76 -12.52 -15.73
CA VAL A 264 -3.05 -13.77 -16.06
C VAL A 264 -3.66 -14.98 -15.33
N SER A 265 -4.36 -14.79 -14.18
CA SER A 265 -4.92 -15.89 -13.41
C SER A 265 -6.32 -16.33 -13.89
N SER A 266 -6.58 -17.64 -13.84
CA SER A 266 -7.94 -18.18 -14.04
C SER A 266 -8.90 -17.62 -12.96
N PRO A 267 -10.20 -17.46 -13.26
CA PRO A 267 -11.18 -16.91 -12.31
C PRO A 267 -11.20 -17.62 -10.96
N GLN A 268 -11.01 -18.94 -10.95
CA GLN A 268 -11.00 -19.79 -9.75
C GLN A 268 -9.79 -19.55 -8.85
N MET A 269 -8.65 -19.15 -9.43
CA MET A 269 -7.38 -18.94 -8.71
C MET A 269 -7.13 -17.49 -8.27
N ARG A 270 -7.91 -16.53 -8.78
CA ARG A 270 -7.70 -15.09 -8.50
C ARG A 270 -7.61 -14.78 -7.00
N GLY A 271 -8.52 -15.31 -6.19
CA GLY A 271 -8.52 -15.08 -4.75
C GLY A 271 -7.26 -15.61 -4.07
N ARG A 272 -6.78 -16.80 -4.47
CA ARG A 272 -5.57 -17.45 -3.92
C ARG A 272 -4.30 -16.69 -4.35
N VAL A 273 -4.25 -16.27 -5.61
CA VAL A 273 -3.15 -15.46 -6.16
C VAL A 273 -3.05 -14.11 -5.46
N LEU A 274 -4.17 -13.40 -5.31
CA LEU A 274 -4.20 -12.11 -4.59
C LEU A 274 -3.90 -12.27 -3.09
N GLY A 275 -4.31 -13.37 -2.47
CA GLY A 275 -3.93 -13.71 -1.11
C GLY A 275 -2.42 -13.90 -0.96
N SER A 276 -1.77 -14.54 -1.94
CA SER A 276 -0.31 -14.66 -1.96
C SER A 276 0.37 -13.30 -2.10
N VAL A 277 -0.15 -12.40 -2.96
CA VAL A 277 0.36 -11.02 -3.07
C VAL A 277 0.28 -10.29 -1.74
N ALA A 278 -0.83 -10.45 -1.00
CA ALA A 278 -0.99 -9.81 0.31
C ALA A 278 0.08 -10.25 1.32
N VAL A 279 0.52 -11.51 1.27
CA VAL A 279 1.64 -12.01 2.11
C VAL A 279 2.93 -11.26 1.79
N PHE A 280 3.25 -11.06 0.50
CA PHE A 280 4.46 -10.35 0.07
C PHE A 280 4.41 -8.85 0.41
N ILE A 281 3.22 -8.23 0.40
CA ILE A 281 3.02 -6.87 0.91
C ILE A 281 3.24 -6.83 2.42
N GLY A 282 2.79 -7.86 3.15
CA GLY A 282 2.94 -7.99 4.61
C GLY A 282 4.39 -8.08 5.10
N ILE A 283 5.38 -8.25 4.20
CA ILE A 283 6.81 -8.22 4.54
C ILE A 283 7.32 -6.78 4.74
N GLY A 284 6.60 -5.77 4.28
CA GLY A 284 6.99 -4.35 4.36
C GLY A 284 7.53 -3.88 5.72
N PRO A 285 6.93 -4.23 6.87
CA PRO A 285 7.44 -3.86 8.18
C PRO A 285 8.89 -4.28 8.46
N PHE A 286 9.34 -5.40 7.92
CA PHE A 286 10.75 -5.81 8.04
C PHE A 286 11.69 -4.87 7.27
N GLY A 287 11.27 -4.36 6.11
CA GLY A 287 12.00 -3.31 5.40
C GLY A 287 12.08 -2.01 6.21
N GLN A 288 10.98 -1.62 6.87
CA GLN A 288 10.96 -0.43 7.73
C GLN A 288 11.84 -0.57 8.96
N LEU A 289 11.90 -1.75 9.57
CA LEU A 289 12.83 -2.03 10.66
C LEU A 289 14.29 -1.99 10.16
N GLY A 290 14.57 -2.59 9.02
CA GLY A 290 15.92 -2.60 8.42
C GLY A 290 16.45 -1.20 8.12
N ILE A 291 15.63 -0.34 7.49
CA ILE A 291 16.04 1.04 7.21
C ILE A 291 16.18 1.87 8.50
N GLY A 292 15.34 1.61 9.52
CA GLY A 292 15.45 2.26 10.82
C GLY A 292 16.77 1.94 11.52
N LEU A 293 17.18 0.67 11.51
CA LEU A 293 18.48 0.24 12.03
C LEU A 293 19.64 0.86 11.23
N LEU A 294 19.54 0.89 9.91
CA LEU A 294 20.55 1.51 9.07
C LEU A 294 20.68 3.02 9.33
N ALA A 295 19.55 3.70 9.53
CA ALA A 295 19.49 5.13 9.84
C ALA A 295 20.07 5.47 11.21
N SER A 296 20.00 4.55 12.18
CA SER A 296 20.60 4.74 13.50
C SER A 296 22.14 4.63 13.49
N ILE A 297 22.71 3.90 12.53
CA ILE A 297 24.18 3.70 12.38
C ILE A 297 24.79 4.78 11.49
N LEU A 298 24.11 5.15 10.41
CA LEU A 298 24.59 6.12 9.43
C LEU A 298 23.92 7.49 9.65
N ASN A 299 23.01 7.85 8.76
CA ASN A 299 22.08 8.94 8.89
C ASN A 299 20.83 8.61 8.03
N PRO A 300 19.67 9.24 8.28
CA PRO A 300 18.44 8.90 7.58
C PRO A 300 18.52 9.02 6.05
N ALA A 301 19.16 10.08 5.52
CA ALA A 301 19.28 10.29 4.08
C ALA A 301 20.14 9.20 3.41
N THR A 302 21.29 8.87 4.02
CA THR A 302 22.17 7.79 3.52
C THR A 302 21.50 6.42 3.63
N ALA A 303 20.75 6.16 4.71
CA ALA A 303 19.99 4.92 4.86
C ALA A 303 18.95 4.77 3.74
N VAL A 304 18.22 5.85 3.39
CA VAL A 304 17.28 5.87 2.27
C VAL A 304 17.99 5.62 0.95
N LEU A 305 19.14 6.29 0.71
CA LEU A 305 19.94 6.11 -0.50
C LEU A 305 20.38 4.66 -0.70
N ILE A 306 20.99 4.06 0.31
CA ILE A 306 21.46 2.68 0.25
C ILE A 306 20.32 1.71 0.03
N THR A 307 19.23 1.86 0.80
CA THR A 307 18.06 0.98 0.71
C THR A 307 17.42 1.06 -0.67
N ALA A 308 17.15 2.27 -1.17
CA ALA A 308 16.54 2.45 -2.49
C ALA A 308 17.50 2.04 -3.63
N GLY A 309 18.78 2.34 -3.51
CA GLY A 309 19.82 1.91 -4.47
C GLY A 309 19.91 0.39 -4.56
N THR A 310 19.93 -0.31 -3.42
CA THR A 310 19.86 -1.78 -3.38
C THR A 310 18.60 -2.31 -4.05
N GLY A 311 17.45 -1.67 -3.78
CA GLY A 311 16.20 -2.03 -4.42
C GLY A 311 16.22 -1.87 -5.95
N ILE A 312 16.85 -0.81 -6.49
CA ILE A 312 17.03 -0.65 -7.94
C ILE A 312 17.86 -1.81 -8.50
N ILE A 313 18.96 -2.18 -7.85
CA ILE A 313 19.79 -3.31 -8.27
C ILE A 313 18.98 -4.62 -8.27
N CYS A 314 18.22 -4.88 -7.20
CA CYS A 314 17.35 -6.05 -7.12
C CYS A 314 16.26 -6.06 -8.22
N MET A 315 15.71 -4.89 -8.58
CA MET A 315 14.77 -4.77 -9.70
C MET A 315 15.43 -5.12 -11.03
N PHE A 316 16.64 -4.61 -11.31
CA PHE A 316 17.37 -4.97 -12.52
C PHE A 316 17.65 -6.48 -12.58
N ILE A 317 18.05 -7.08 -11.48
CA ILE A 317 18.23 -8.54 -11.38
C ILE A 317 16.90 -9.26 -11.71
N ALA A 318 15.78 -8.81 -11.15
CA ALA A 318 14.47 -9.38 -11.45
C ALA A 318 14.10 -9.24 -12.93
N PHE A 319 14.44 -8.12 -13.59
CA PHE A 319 14.18 -7.92 -15.02
C PHE A 319 15.01 -8.86 -15.92
N VAL A 320 16.25 -9.16 -15.51
CA VAL A 320 17.13 -10.11 -16.22
C VAL A 320 16.64 -11.55 -16.02
N ILE A 321 16.25 -11.92 -14.80
CA ILE A 321 15.79 -13.28 -14.48
C ILE A 321 14.41 -13.58 -15.10
N TYR A 322 13.52 -12.58 -15.18
CA TYR A 322 12.15 -12.73 -15.67
C TYR A 322 11.89 -11.92 -16.96
N PRO A 323 12.50 -12.30 -18.09
CA PRO A 323 12.38 -11.54 -19.35
C PRO A 323 10.94 -11.50 -19.90
N ALA A 324 10.07 -12.40 -19.46
CA ALA A 324 8.64 -12.39 -19.81
C ALA A 324 7.94 -11.09 -19.35
N MET A 325 8.43 -10.42 -18.32
CA MET A 325 7.90 -9.12 -17.89
C MET A 325 8.15 -7.99 -18.91
N ASN A 326 9.09 -8.16 -19.82
CA ASN A 326 9.32 -7.22 -20.92
C ASN A 326 8.32 -7.42 -22.08
N LYS A 327 7.60 -8.54 -22.08
CA LYS A 327 6.59 -8.89 -23.09
C LYS A 327 5.18 -8.48 -22.61
N PRO A 328 4.24 -8.27 -23.56
CA PRO A 328 2.84 -8.06 -23.17
C PRO A 328 2.29 -9.23 -22.37
N ALA A 329 1.60 -8.94 -21.26
CA ALA A 329 0.95 -9.97 -20.42
C ALA A 329 -0.07 -10.82 -21.21
N ALA A 330 -0.62 -10.31 -22.29
CA ALA A 330 -1.52 -11.01 -23.18
C ALA A 330 -0.92 -12.27 -23.82
N LEU A 331 0.37 -12.27 -24.14
CA LEU A 331 1.04 -13.43 -24.77
C LEU A 331 1.14 -14.65 -23.85
N GLU A 332 1.20 -14.44 -22.54
CA GLU A 332 1.26 -15.56 -21.58
C GLU A 332 -0.12 -16.17 -21.34
N GLN A 333 -1.18 -15.39 -21.45
CA GLN A 333 -2.55 -15.89 -21.37
C GLN A 333 -2.92 -16.76 -22.58
N ASP A 334 -2.50 -16.36 -23.78
CA ASP A 334 -2.74 -17.15 -25.00
C ASP A 334 -2.00 -18.49 -24.95
N ALA A 335 -0.78 -18.51 -24.40
CA ALA A 335 0.00 -19.75 -24.19
C ALA A 335 -0.54 -20.65 -23.07
N ALA A 336 -1.31 -20.13 -22.14
CA ALA A 336 -1.93 -20.92 -21.06
C ALA A 336 -3.31 -21.51 -21.45
N ASN A 337 -3.92 -20.98 -22.51
CA ASN A 337 -5.24 -21.38 -23.00
C ASN A 337 -5.17 -22.26 -24.28
N GLY A 338 -4.01 -22.44 -24.91
CA GLY A 338 -3.73 -23.37 -26.00
C GLY A 338 -2.99 -24.60 -25.52
#